data_5f728bd924f1b3f866b2c7fff77a2c8c
#
_entry.id   5f728bd924f1b3f866b2c7fff77a2c8c
#
_cell.length_a   1.000
_cell.length_b   1.000
_cell.length_c   1.000
_cell.angle_alpha   90.00
_cell.angle_beta   90.00
_cell.angle_gamma   90.00
#
_symmetry.space_group_name_H-M   'P 1'
#
loop_
_entity.id
_entity.type
_entity.pdbx_description
1 polymer ?
#
loop_
_entity_poly.entity_id
_entity_poly.type
_entity_poly.pdbx_seq_one_letter_code
_entity_poly.pdbx_strand_id
1 'polypeptide(L)'
;SKYLVGADGSNSLVAEHIDTPIDGKMGVGGSMNILFRADLSKYVAHRPSVLYWVMQPGADVGGIGMGLVRMIRPWNEWLIVWGYDINAPAPQVDDAFATEVARQLVGDPALEIELISANTWTVNDAYATRLQQGRVFIMGDAAHRHPPSNGLGSNTSIQDAFNLSWKLAAVLKGQAGAALLDSYTEERAPIAKQIVTRANQSIGEFGPIFEALGMTGGTDIDKIQANMDARCDASPAAEAQRAAIRDAIAFKKYEFDAHGVEMNHRYASRAVVPDGAPAPDFERDAELFYQPTTTPGARLPHAWLFDRDTGAQISTLDLCGQGAFTVLTGIGGEAWCDAAQEVASRFGITVRCHVIGPRRPFVDHLGDWSR
;
A
#
# COMPACT_ATOMS: atom_id res chain seq x y z
N SER A 1 -31.04 7.64 5.32
CA SER A 1 -29.98 6.99 6.11
C SER A 1 -29.53 7.88 7.26
N LYS A 2 -28.93 7.31 8.30
CA LYS A 2 -28.36 8.08 9.42
C LYS A 2 -26.98 8.64 9.08
N TYR A 3 -26.21 7.92 8.27
CA TYR A 3 -24.88 8.27 7.80
C TYR A 3 -24.75 7.98 6.31
N LEU A 4 -23.85 8.68 5.63
CA LEU A 4 -23.47 8.45 4.25
C LEU A 4 -21.97 8.24 4.19
N VAL A 5 -21.52 7.28 3.37
CA VAL A 5 -20.10 6.99 3.13
C VAL A 5 -19.82 7.10 1.63
N GLY A 6 -18.98 8.05 1.25
CA GLY A 6 -18.45 8.21 -0.10
C GLY A 6 -17.25 7.30 -0.31
N ALA A 7 -17.44 6.23 -1.07
CA ALA A 7 -16.40 5.34 -1.56
C ALA A 7 -16.47 5.32 -3.10
N ASP A 8 -16.63 6.51 -3.69
CA ASP A 8 -17.02 6.74 -5.09
C ASP A 8 -15.82 7.10 -5.98
N GLY A 9 -14.61 6.78 -5.50
CA GLY A 9 -13.39 6.84 -6.31
C GLY A 9 -12.77 8.23 -6.42
N SER A 10 -11.79 8.35 -7.31
CA SER A 10 -10.95 9.55 -7.43
C SER A 10 -11.70 10.80 -7.89
N ASN A 11 -12.86 10.65 -8.53
CA ASN A 11 -13.74 11.75 -8.95
C ASN A 11 -14.96 11.86 -8.03
N SER A 12 -14.73 11.69 -6.72
CA SER A 12 -15.78 11.64 -5.71
C SER A 12 -16.67 12.87 -5.69
N LEU A 13 -17.94 12.68 -6.01
CA LEU A 13 -18.98 13.70 -5.84
C LEU A 13 -19.27 13.98 -4.37
N VAL A 14 -19.09 12.97 -3.52
CA VAL A 14 -19.28 13.12 -2.06
C VAL A 14 -18.21 14.02 -1.48
N ALA A 15 -16.93 13.81 -1.85
CA ALA A 15 -15.82 14.66 -1.39
C ALA A 15 -16.00 16.11 -1.83
N GLU A 16 -16.41 16.33 -3.08
CA GLU A 16 -16.74 17.64 -3.62
C GLU A 16 -17.90 18.30 -2.84
N HIS A 17 -18.99 17.58 -2.62
CA HIS A 17 -20.19 18.09 -1.97
C HIS A 17 -19.97 18.49 -0.51
N ILE A 18 -19.05 17.82 0.21
CA ILE A 18 -18.69 18.17 1.58
C ILE A 18 -17.52 19.15 1.66
N ASP A 19 -17.08 19.69 0.55
CA ASP A 19 -15.96 20.65 0.48
C ASP A 19 -14.74 20.12 1.27
N THR A 20 -14.31 18.89 0.91
CA THR A 20 -13.20 18.24 1.60
C THR A 20 -11.89 18.94 1.27
N PRO A 21 -11.13 19.41 2.29
CA PRO A 21 -9.84 20.02 2.04
C PRO A 21 -8.84 18.95 1.59
N ILE A 22 -8.27 19.16 0.40
CA ILE A 22 -7.25 18.30 -0.23
C ILE A 22 -5.91 19.00 -0.13
N ASP A 23 -4.90 18.31 0.37
CA ASP A 23 -3.49 18.69 0.32
C ASP A 23 -2.77 17.94 -0.78
N GLY A 24 -1.72 18.55 -1.38
CA GLY A 24 -0.95 17.96 -2.47
C GLY A 24 -1.36 18.47 -3.85
N LYS A 25 -1.10 17.68 -4.88
CA LYS A 25 -1.30 18.05 -6.30
C LYS A 25 -2.06 16.97 -7.06
N MET A 26 -3.05 17.41 -7.82
CA MET A 26 -3.73 16.59 -8.80
C MET A 26 -3.03 16.71 -10.15
N GLY A 27 -3.01 15.61 -10.94
CA GLY A 27 -2.51 15.64 -12.30
C GLY A 27 -1.00 15.92 -12.38
N VAL A 28 -0.18 15.21 -11.60
CA VAL A 28 1.28 15.33 -11.64
C VAL A 28 1.91 14.60 -12.82
N GLY A 29 1.18 13.69 -13.46
CA GLY A 29 1.61 12.96 -14.65
C GLY A 29 0.42 12.33 -15.37
N GLY A 30 0.58 12.07 -16.67
CA GLY A 30 -0.36 11.32 -17.50
C GLY A 30 0.03 9.85 -17.57
N SER A 31 -0.94 8.96 -17.53
CA SER A 31 -0.72 7.52 -17.69
C SER A 31 -1.82 6.90 -18.53
N MET A 32 -1.49 5.85 -19.27
CA MET A 32 -2.45 5.06 -20.03
C MET A 32 -2.31 3.59 -19.67
N ASN A 33 -3.42 2.90 -19.68
CA ASN A 33 -3.49 1.45 -19.56
C ASN A 33 -3.88 0.87 -20.91
N ILE A 34 -3.16 -0.16 -21.35
CA ILE A 34 -3.45 -0.95 -22.55
C ILE A 34 -3.61 -2.39 -22.11
N LEU A 35 -4.83 -2.89 -22.05
CA LEU A 35 -5.15 -4.28 -21.73
C LEU A 35 -5.27 -5.06 -23.03
N PHE A 36 -4.48 -6.14 -23.17
CA PHE A 36 -4.39 -6.91 -24.40
C PHE A 36 -4.19 -8.39 -24.17
N ARG A 37 -4.47 -9.19 -25.20
CA ARG A 37 -4.12 -10.60 -25.28
C ARG A 37 -2.97 -10.83 -26.24
N ALA A 38 -1.98 -11.59 -25.76
CA ALA A 38 -0.90 -12.16 -26.55
C ALA A 38 -0.25 -13.27 -25.75
N ASP A 39 0.24 -14.32 -26.40
CA ASP A 39 1.07 -15.32 -25.73
C ASP A 39 2.50 -14.79 -25.56
N LEU A 40 2.81 -14.36 -24.34
CA LEU A 40 4.16 -13.89 -23.99
C LEU A 40 5.00 -14.96 -23.27
N SER A 41 4.57 -16.21 -23.21
CA SER A 41 5.24 -17.28 -22.46
C SER A 41 6.72 -17.43 -22.83
N LYS A 42 7.07 -17.37 -24.12
CA LYS A 42 8.47 -17.47 -24.57
C LYS A 42 9.37 -16.32 -24.10
N TYR A 43 8.80 -15.10 -23.96
CA TYR A 43 9.58 -13.93 -23.55
C TYR A 43 9.85 -13.90 -22.04
N VAL A 44 8.96 -14.49 -21.24
CA VAL A 44 9.06 -14.49 -19.80
C VAL A 44 9.62 -15.79 -19.21
N ALA A 45 9.84 -16.80 -20.03
CA ALA A 45 10.29 -18.14 -19.59
C ALA A 45 11.59 -18.11 -18.77
N HIS A 46 12.51 -17.19 -19.10
CA HIS A 46 13.79 -17.04 -18.39
C HIS A 46 13.65 -16.46 -16.98
N ARG A 47 12.57 -15.70 -16.71
CA ARG A 47 12.28 -15.09 -15.41
C ARG A 47 10.78 -14.83 -15.29
N PRO A 48 9.97 -15.86 -15.01
CA PRO A 48 8.53 -15.68 -14.81
C PRO A 48 8.24 -14.71 -13.66
N SER A 49 7.41 -13.68 -13.92
CA SER A 49 7.02 -12.66 -12.95
C SER A 49 5.65 -12.11 -13.29
N VAL A 50 5.05 -11.40 -12.32
CA VAL A 50 3.78 -10.68 -12.51
C VAL A 50 3.99 -9.25 -13.02
N LEU A 51 5.21 -8.73 -12.94
CA LEU A 51 5.52 -7.34 -13.23
C LEU A 51 6.90 -7.22 -13.89
N TYR A 52 6.95 -6.53 -15.03
CA TYR A 52 8.17 -6.25 -15.77
C TYR A 52 8.31 -4.75 -16.00
N TRP A 53 9.34 -4.15 -15.42
CA TRP A 53 9.75 -2.81 -15.73
C TRP A 53 10.70 -2.86 -16.92
N VAL A 54 10.26 -2.34 -18.05
CA VAL A 54 11.03 -2.36 -19.30
C VAL A 54 11.70 -1.02 -19.49
N MET A 55 13.02 -1.00 -19.36
CA MET A 55 13.87 0.17 -19.55
C MET A 55 14.61 0.02 -20.86
N GLN A 56 14.34 0.90 -21.81
CA GLN A 56 14.97 0.87 -23.14
C GLN A 56 15.05 2.27 -23.72
N PRO A 57 16.02 2.54 -24.63
CA PRO A 57 16.10 3.81 -25.30
C PRO A 57 14.80 4.14 -26.04
N GLY A 58 14.33 5.37 -25.91
CA GLY A 58 13.11 5.82 -26.58
C GLY A 58 11.79 5.35 -25.94
N ALA A 59 11.84 4.59 -24.86
CA ALA A 59 10.63 4.26 -24.05
C ALA A 59 10.13 5.44 -23.22
N ASP A 60 10.69 6.62 -23.41
CA ASP A 60 10.39 7.83 -22.67
C ASP A 60 9.15 8.51 -23.23
N VAL A 61 7.97 8.02 -22.89
CA VAL A 61 6.72 8.72 -23.13
C VAL A 61 6.30 9.44 -21.84
N GLY A 62 6.28 10.75 -21.91
CA GLY A 62 5.91 11.58 -20.76
C GLY A 62 6.97 11.73 -19.67
N GLY A 63 8.24 11.51 -19.99
CA GLY A 63 9.38 11.76 -19.10
C GLY A 63 9.64 10.67 -18.05
N ILE A 64 9.02 9.49 -18.18
CA ILE A 64 9.21 8.39 -17.22
C ILE A 64 10.33 7.42 -17.62
N GLY A 65 10.74 7.38 -18.89
CA GLY A 65 11.89 6.57 -19.36
C GLY A 65 11.71 5.06 -19.27
N MET A 66 10.50 4.57 -19.04
CA MET A 66 10.21 3.14 -18.91
C MET A 66 8.74 2.82 -19.18
N GLY A 67 8.49 1.58 -19.60
CA GLY A 67 7.17 0.99 -19.68
C GLY A 67 6.99 -0.13 -18.65
N LEU A 68 5.76 -0.33 -18.21
CA LEU A 68 5.40 -1.42 -17.34
C LEU A 68 4.57 -2.44 -18.10
N VAL A 69 4.98 -3.72 -18.05
CA VAL A 69 4.18 -4.84 -18.56
C VAL A 69 3.80 -5.72 -17.39
N ARG A 70 2.49 -5.79 -17.11
CA ARG A 70 1.92 -6.55 -16.00
C ARG A 70 1.12 -7.73 -16.49
N MET A 71 1.38 -8.90 -15.93
CA MET A 71 0.58 -10.09 -16.17
C MET A 71 -0.76 -10.01 -15.44
N ILE A 72 -1.85 -10.23 -16.18
CA ILE A 72 -3.21 -10.34 -15.64
C ILE A 72 -3.61 -11.81 -15.53
N ARG A 73 -3.36 -12.58 -16.61
CA ARG A 73 -3.53 -14.04 -16.63
C ARG A 73 -2.33 -14.70 -17.28
N PRO A 74 -1.74 -15.71 -16.65
CA PRO A 74 -0.59 -16.41 -17.23
C PRO A 74 -1.02 -17.14 -18.51
N TRP A 75 -0.34 -16.96 -19.60
CA TRP A 75 0.70 -15.98 -19.99
C TRP A 75 0.19 -15.23 -21.20
N ASN A 76 -1.13 -15.05 -21.27
CA ASN A 76 -1.88 -14.63 -22.44
C ASN A 76 -2.75 -13.37 -22.26
N GLU A 77 -2.81 -12.79 -21.07
CA GLU A 77 -3.52 -11.52 -20.84
C GLU A 77 -2.64 -10.57 -20.03
N TRP A 78 -2.40 -9.39 -20.57
CA TRP A 78 -1.39 -8.45 -20.10
C TRP A 78 -1.93 -7.03 -20.07
N LEU A 79 -1.38 -6.23 -19.16
CA LEU A 79 -1.64 -4.81 -19.05
C LEU A 79 -0.32 -4.06 -19.22
N ILE A 80 -0.26 -3.15 -20.19
CA ILE A 80 0.79 -2.15 -20.28
C ILE A 80 0.32 -0.91 -19.52
N VAL A 81 1.22 -0.35 -18.71
CA VAL A 81 1.09 0.99 -18.15
C VAL A 81 2.21 1.84 -18.75
N TRP A 82 1.82 2.93 -19.42
CA TRP A 82 2.71 3.80 -20.18
C TRP A 82 2.40 5.26 -19.86
N GLY A 83 3.44 6.08 -19.66
CA GLY A 83 3.27 7.50 -19.40
C GLY A 83 2.98 8.31 -20.68
N TYR A 84 2.35 9.47 -20.52
CA TYR A 84 2.26 10.50 -21.55
C TYR A 84 2.38 11.89 -20.94
N ASP A 85 2.77 12.87 -21.78
CA ASP A 85 2.85 14.27 -21.33
C ASP A 85 1.45 14.79 -20.98
N ILE A 86 1.21 15.08 -19.71
CA ILE A 86 -0.08 15.57 -19.22
C ILE A 86 -0.42 16.98 -19.74
N ASN A 87 0.57 17.74 -20.21
CA ASN A 87 0.35 19.05 -20.79
C ASN A 87 -0.04 18.98 -22.27
N ALA A 88 0.06 17.78 -22.89
CA ALA A 88 -0.41 17.51 -24.23
C ALA A 88 -1.81 16.89 -24.18
N PRO A 89 -2.58 16.94 -25.29
CA PRO A 89 -3.83 16.17 -25.39
C PRO A 89 -3.59 14.69 -25.10
N ALA A 90 -4.47 14.08 -24.29
CA ALA A 90 -4.38 12.66 -24.00
C ALA A 90 -4.38 11.84 -25.30
N PRO A 91 -3.48 10.85 -25.45
CA PRO A 91 -3.39 10.06 -26.68
C PRO A 91 -4.65 9.24 -26.90
N GLN A 92 -5.01 9.12 -28.16
CA GLN A 92 -6.04 8.17 -28.58
C GLN A 92 -5.39 6.81 -28.81
N VAL A 93 -5.77 5.82 -28.00
CA VAL A 93 -5.21 4.47 -28.07
C VAL A 93 -6.12 3.59 -28.90
N ASP A 94 -5.77 3.43 -30.16
CA ASP A 94 -6.39 2.46 -31.07
C ASP A 94 -5.55 1.17 -31.17
N ASP A 95 -6.03 0.21 -31.97
CA ASP A 95 -5.34 -1.09 -32.16
C ASP A 95 -3.93 -0.93 -32.71
N ALA A 96 -3.70 0.02 -33.62
CA ALA A 96 -2.40 0.24 -34.24
C ALA A 96 -1.39 0.79 -33.21
N PHE A 97 -1.80 1.80 -32.45
CA PHE A 97 -0.98 2.38 -31.38
C PHE A 97 -0.68 1.36 -30.27
N ALA A 98 -1.71 0.62 -29.82
CA ALA A 98 -1.55 -0.40 -28.78
C ALA A 98 -0.58 -1.51 -29.24
N THR A 99 -0.67 -1.95 -30.49
CA THR A 99 0.22 -2.96 -31.07
C THR A 99 1.67 -2.45 -31.14
N GLU A 100 1.88 -1.21 -31.56
CA GLU A 100 3.21 -0.63 -31.64
C GLU A 100 3.85 -0.52 -30.26
N VAL A 101 3.14 -0.02 -29.25
CA VAL A 101 3.64 0.06 -27.87
C VAL A 101 3.95 -1.34 -27.32
N ALA A 102 3.10 -2.33 -27.57
CA ALA A 102 3.35 -3.71 -27.11
C ALA A 102 4.60 -4.31 -27.79
N ARG A 103 4.76 -4.11 -29.10
CA ARG A 103 5.95 -4.56 -29.87
C ARG A 103 7.23 -3.93 -29.34
N GLN A 104 7.18 -2.64 -29.09
CA GLN A 104 8.31 -1.90 -28.55
C GLN A 104 8.73 -2.43 -27.19
N LEU A 105 7.77 -2.59 -26.24
CA LEU A 105 8.07 -3.03 -24.88
C LEU A 105 8.50 -4.50 -24.80
N VAL A 106 7.89 -5.37 -25.62
CA VAL A 106 8.26 -6.80 -25.68
C VAL A 106 9.53 -7.02 -26.47
N GLY A 107 9.88 -6.08 -27.37
CA GLY A 107 11.08 -6.18 -28.22
C GLY A 107 10.90 -7.16 -29.40
N ASP A 108 9.67 -7.40 -29.84
CA ASP A 108 9.38 -8.24 -31.01
C ASP A 108 8.47 -7.48 -31.99
N PRO A 109 9.01 -7.04 -33.13
CA PRO A 109 8.25 -6.31 -34.15
C PRO A 109 7.18 -7.17 -34.83
N ALA A 110 7.26 -8.49 -34.70
CA ALA A 110 6.28 -9.43 -35.25
C ALA A 110 5.18 -9.80 -34.26
N LEU A 111 5.20 -9.26 -33.04
CA LEU A 111 4.19 -9.54 -32.04
C LEU A 111 2.79 -9.14 -32.54
N GLU A 112 1.87 -10.06 -32.46
CA GLU A 112 0.44 -9.80 -32.69
C GLU A 112 -0.29 -9.73 -31.35
N ILE A 113 -1.17 -8.77 -31.19
CA ILE A 113 -2.00 -8.60 -30.00
C ILE A 113 -3.47 -8.48 -30.37
N GLU A 114 -4.34 -8.83 -29.45
CA GLU A 114 -5.77 -8.47 -29.45
C GLU A 114 -5.98 -7.40 -28.38
N LEU A 115 -6.28 -6.17 -28.76
CA LEU A 115 -6.62 -5.11 -27.82
C LEU A 115 -7.96 -5.43 -27.15
N ILE A 116 -7.99 -5.48 -25.82
CA ILE A 116 -9.22 -5.66 -25.04
C ILE A 116 -9.83 -4.32 -24.66
N SER A 117 -9.00 -3.43 -24.12
CA SER A 117 -9.41 -2.07 -23.73
C SER A 117 -8.20 -1.17 -23.54
N ALA A 118 -8.42 0.12 -23.70
CA ALA A 118 -7.45 1.14 -23.36
C ALA A 118 -8.15 2.32 -22.67
N ASN A 119 -7.45 2.92 -21.71
CA ASN A 119 -7.90 4.14 -21.06
C ASN A 119 -6.73 5.00 -20.63
N THR A 120 -6.99 6.28 -20.44
CA THR A 120 -6.03 7.24 -19.86
C THR A 120 -6.48 7.65 -18.48
N TRP A 121 -5.53 7.96 -17.62
CA TRP A 121 -5.76 8.44 -16.28
C TRP A 121 -4.62 9.37 -15.84
N THR A 122 -4.81 10.05 -14.72
CA THR A 122 -3.80 10.96 -14.18
C THR A 122 -3.16 10.40 -12.92
N VAL A 123 -1.85 10.52 -12.83
CA VAL A 123 -1.11 10.30 -11.58
C VAL A 123 -1.36 11.48 -10.66
N ASN A 124 -1.63 11.21 -9.40
CA ASN A 124 -1.92 12.24 -8.41
C ASN A 124 -1.03 12.08 -7.17
N ASP A 125 -0.79 13.19 -6.51
CA ASP A 125 -0.10 13.30 -5.22
C ASP A 125 -1.01 14.10 -4.29
N ALA A 126 -2.12 13.50 -3.84
CA ALA A 126 -3.15 14.23 -3.14
C ALA A 126 -3.88 13.39 -2.08
N TYR A 127 -4.16 13.99 -0.94
CA TYR A 127 -4.91 13.36 0.15
C TYR A 127 -5.81 14.37 0.87
N ALA A 128 -6.93 13.87 1.40
CA ALA A 128 -7.83 14.65 2.21
C ALA A 128 -7.28 14.80 3.64
N THR A 129 -7.28 16.00 4.15
CA THR A 129 -6.88 16.29 5.55
C THR A 129 -8.04 16.15 6.54
N ARG A 130 -9.27 16.08 6.02
CA ARG A 130 -10.50 15.83 6.77
C ARG A 130 -11.33 14.77 6.01
N LEU A 131 -11.65 13.67 6.69
CA LEU A 131 -12.36 12.54 6.09
C LEU A 131 -13.86 12.51 6.45
N GLN A 132 -14.34 13.52 7.14
CA GLN A 132 -15.69 13.60 7.66
C GLN A 132 -16.21 15.02 7.69
N GLN A 133 -17.50 15.19 7.35
CA GLN A 133 -18.26 16.40 7.65
C GLN A 133 -19.66 16.01 8.18
N GLY A 134 -19.90 16.26 9.46
CA GLY A 134 -21.14 15.86 10.09
C GLY A 134 -21.37 14.35 10.04
N ARG A 135 -22.37 13.91 9.28
CA ARG A 135 -22.73 12.49 9.11
C ARG A 135 -22.29 11.91 7.76
N VAL A 136 -21.43 12.61 7.04
CA VAL A 136 -20.90 12.19 5.76
C VAL A 136 -19.42 11.91 5.89
N PHE A 137 -18.98 10.76 5.40
CA PHE A 137 -17.59 10.27 5.43
C PHE A 137 -17.11 9.99 4.02
N ILE A 138 -15.81 10.07 3.80
CA ILE A 138 -15.13 9.60 2.59
C ILE A 138 -14.05 8.58 2.93
N MET A 139 -13.76 7.66 2.01
CA MET A 139 -12.72 6.65 2.15
C MET A 139 -12.13 6.24 0.81
N GLY A 140 -10.98 5.57 0.85
CA GLY A 140 -10.30 5.08 -0.34
C GLY A 140 -9.92 6.21 -1.30
N ASP A 141 -10.03 5.99 -2.60
CA ASP A 141 -9.62 6.96 -3.63
C ASP A 141 -10.40 8.27 -3.56
N ALA A 142 -11.56 8.32 -2.89
CA ALA A 142 -12.25 9.56 -2.58
C ALA A 142 -11.43 10.42 -1.59
N ALA A 143 -10.60 9.80 -0.76
CA ALA A 143 -9.83 10.44 0.28
C ALA A 143 -8.32 10.56 -0.04
N HIS A 144 -7.73 9.63 -0.78
CA HIS A 144 -6.30 9.63 -1.09
C HIS A 144 -6.04 9.08 -2.50
N ARG A 145 -5.22 9.80 -3.27
CA ARG A 145 -4.95 9.55 -4.67
C ARG A 145 -3.45 9.61 -4.90
N HIS A 146 -2.91 8.50 -5.32
CA HIS A 146 -1.47 8.34 -5.52
C HIS A 146 -1.20 7.34 -6.65
N PRO A 147 0.04 7.29 -7.19
CA PRO A 147 0.41 6.27 -8.16
C PRO A 147 0.30 4.86 -7.55
N PRO A 148 0.17 3.81 -8.38
CA PRO A 148 0.03 2.43 -7.92
C PRO A 148 1.32 1.83 -7.32
N SER A 149 2.38 2.61 -7.22
CA SER A 149 3.62 2.22 -6.55
C SER A 149 3.37 1.71 -5.14
N ASN A 150 4.17 0.76 -4.68
CA ASN A 150 4.03 0.04 -3.42
C ASN A 150 2.76 -0.83 -3.29
N GLY A 151 1.81 -0.78 -4.23
CA GLY A 151 0.58 -1.59 -4.15
C GLY A 151 -0.34 -1.25 -2.96
N LEU A 152 -0.24 -0.04 -2.40
CA LEU A 152 -0.87 0.31 -1.12
C LEU A 152 -2.30 0.82 -1.25
N GLY A 153 -2.75 1.25 -2.43
CA GLY A 153 -4.04 1.95 -2.59
C GLY A 153 -5.25 1.14 -2.13
N SER A 154 -5.48 -0.03 -2.71
CA SER A 154 -6.61 -0.88 -2.32
C SER A 154 -6.49 -1.39 -0.88
N ASN A 155 -5.28 -1.70 -0.41
CA ASN A 155 -5.03 -2.13 0.95
C ASN A 155 -5.36 -1.03 1.96
N THR A 156 -4.98 0.21 1.69
CA THR A 156 -5.32 1.38 2.51
C THR A 156 -6.82 1.64 2.53
N SER A 157 -7.48 1.51 1.37
CA SER A 157 -8.94 1.62 1.27
C SER A 157 -9.68 0.57 2.12
N ILE A 158 -9.18 -0.68 2.15
CA ILE A 158 -9.71 -1.74 3.02
C ILE A 158 -9.50 -1.38 4.50
N GLN A 159 -8.34 -0.83 4.86
CA GLN A 159 -8.07 -0.37 6.23
C GLN A 159 -8.99 0.79 6.63
N ASP A 160 -9.28 1.73 5.73
CA ASP A 160 -10.25 2.80 5.99
C ASP A 160 -11.64 2.23 6.28
N ALA A 161 -12.09 1.31 5.44
CA ALA A 161 -13.38 0.64 5.61
C ALA A 161 -13.44 -0.12 6.93
N PHE A 162 -12.38 -0.84 7.29
CA PHE A 162 -12.29 -1.56 8.56
C PHE A 162 -12.33 -0.59 9.75
N ASN A 163 -11.55 0.49 9.70
CA ASN A 163 -11.49 1.49 10.77
C ASN A 163 -12.84 2.18 11.00
N LEU A 164 -13.54 2.57 9.93
CA LEU A 164 -14.81 3.28 10.03
C LEU A 164 -15.98 2.35 10.39
N SER A 165 -16.02 1.13 9.86
CA SER A 165 -17.21 0.26 9.98
C SER A 165 -17.55 -0.13 11.41
N TRP A 166 -16.59 -0.51 12.24
CA TRP A 166 -16.85 -0.88 13.62
C TRP A 166 -17.25 0.33 14.47
N LYS A 167 -16.70 1.51 14.18
CA LYS A 167 -17.06 2.77 14.86
C LYS A 167 -18.51 3.16 14.54
N LEU A 168 -18.89 3.10 13.26
CA LEU A 168 -20.28 3.31 12.84
C LEU A 168 -21.22 2.30 13.50
N ALA A 169 -20.84 1.03 13.53
CA ALA A 169 -21.64 -0.01 14.15
C ALA A 169 -21.85 0.25 15.65
N ALA A 170 -20.80 0.62 16.39
CA ALA A 170 -20.87 0.94 17.80
C ALA A 170 -21.80 2.13 18.08
N VAL A 171 -21.69 3.20 17.29
CA VAL A 171 -22.54 4.39 17.44
C VAL A 171 -24.00 4.09 17.05
N LEU A 172 -24.23 3.35 15.97
CA LEU A 172 -25.60 3.01 15.53
C LEU A 172 -26.33 2.09 16.50
N LYS A 173 -25.59 1.22 17.20
CA LYS A 173 -26.13 0.34 18.27
C LYS A 173 -26.28 1.06 19.63
N GLY A 174 -25.85 2.33 19.73
CA GLY A 174 -25.87 3.07 21.00
C GLY A 174 -24.82 2.62 22.02
N GLN A 175 -23.81 1.87 21.58
CA GLN A 175 -22.70 1.37 22.38
C GLN A 175 -21.57 2.39 22.52
N ALA A 176 -21.55 3.43 21.68
CA ALA A 176 -20.62 4.56 21.73
C ALA A 176 -21.31 5.87 21.37
N GLY A 177 -20.77 6.98 21.89
CA GLY A 177 -21.16 8.32 21.48
C GLY A 177 -20.65 8.71 20.09
N ALA A 178 -21.31 9.66 19.42
CA ALA A 178 -20.94 10.10 18.08
C ALA A 178 -19.51 10.64 17.99
N ALA A 179 -18.93 11.13 19.09
CA ALA A 179 -17.53 11.60 19.14
C ALA A 179 -16.49 10.51 18.80
N LEU A 180 -16.86 9.20 18.91
CA LEU A 180 -15.99 8.12 18.44
C LEU A 180 -15.68 8.25 16.95
N LEU A 181 -16.61 8.77 16.14
CA LEU A 181 -16.46 8.89 14.69
C LEU A 181 -15.41 9.93 14.29
N ASP A 182 -15.15 10.93 15.15
CA ASP A 182 -14.11 11.94 14.89
C ASP A 182 -12.72 11.31 14.85
N SER A 183 -12.50 10.22 15.60
CA SER A 183 -11.25 9.48 15.57
C SER A 183 -10.92 8.86 14.21
N TYR A 184 -11.88 8.72 13.29
CA TYR A 184 -11.63 8.24 11.95
C TYR A 184 -10.69 9.17 11.16
N THR A 185 -10.97 10.47 11.15
CA THR A 185 -10.07 11.46 10.54
C THR A 185 -8.73 11.50 11.27
N GLU A 186 -8.73 11.50 12.61
CA GLU A 186 -7.52 11.57 13.43
C GLU A 186 -6.57 10.39 13.16
N GLU A 187 -7.11 9.22 12.88
CA GLU A 187 -6.34 8.00 12.62
C GLU A 187 -5.96 7.83 11.15
N ARG A 188 -6.87 8.12 10.21
CA ARG A 188 -6.68 7.74 8.81
C ARG A 188 -6.10 8.84 7.91
N ALA A 189 -6.33 10.12 8.22
CA ALA A 189 -5.73 11.21 7.44
C ALA A 189 -4.18 11.23 7.51
N PRO A 190 -3.52 11.01 8.66
CA PRO A 190 -2.06 10.87 8.71
C PRO A 190 -1.54 9.69 7.91
N ILE A 191 -2.27 8.57 7.91
CA ILE A 191 -1.89 7.38 7.11
C ILE A 191 -2.05 7.66 5.61
N ALA A 192 -3.14 8.31 5.20
CA ALA A 192 -3.32 8.72 3.82
C ALA A 192 -2.14 9.58 3.33
N LYS A 193 -1.70 10.56 4.13
CA LYS A 193 -0.50 11.36 3.85
C LYS A 193 0.75 10.49 3.68
N GLN A 194 1.01 9.57 4.62
CA GLN A 194 2.18 8.68 4.59
C GLN A 194 2.21 7.85 3.31
N ILE A 195 1.08 7.23 2.96
CA ILE A 195 0.95 6.36 1.78
C ILE A 195 1.13 7.14 0.48
N VAL A 196 0.47 8.30 0.37
CA VAL A 196 0.59 9.16 -0.82
C VAL A 196 2.03 9.63 -1.00
N THR A 197 2.69 10.08 0.09
CA THR A 197 4.09 10.50 0.06
C THR A 197 5.01 9.35 -0.35
N ARG A 198 4.88 8.16 0.25
CA ARG A 198 5.74 7.00 -0.06
C ARG A 198 5.58 6.55 -1.51
N ALA A 199 4.35 6.44 -2.00
CA ALA A 199 4.08 6.00 -3.35
C ALA A 199 4.68 6.96 -4.41
N ASN A 200 4.64 8.26 -4.18
CA ASN A 200 5.24 9.25 -5.08
C ASN A 200 6.78 9.23 -5.00
N GLN A 201 7.36 9.06 -3.82
CA GLN A 201 8.81 8.88 -3.67
C GLN A 201 9.31 7.65 -4.43
N SER A 202 8.57 6.54 -4.41
CA SER A 202 8.96 5.31 -5.11
C SER A 202 9.10 5.47 -6.63
N ILE A 203 8.35 6.39 -7.24
CA ILE A 203 8.55 6.75 -8.65
C ILE A 203 9.91 7.43 -8.84
N GLY A 204 10.25 8.40 -8.01
CA GLY A 204 11.53 9.11 -8.08
C GLY A 204 12.74 8.19 -7.88
N GLU A 205 12.57 7.10 -7.13
CA GLU A 205 13.62 6.11 -6.85
C GLU A 205 14.02 5.26 -8.07
N PHE A 206 13.39 5.44 -9.23
CA PHE A 206 13.92 4.92 -10.50
C PHE A 206 15.09 5.73 -11.06
N GLY A 207 15.24 6.99 -10.66
CA GLY A 207 16.32 7.87 -11.12
C GLY A 207 17.72 7.24 -11.08
N PRO A 208 18.17 6.68 -9.95
CA PRO A 208 19.46 6.01 -9.85
C PRO A 208 19.64 4.84 -10.82
N ILE A 209 18.56 4.13 -11.19
CA ILE A 209 18.62 3.04 -12.17
C ILE A 209 18.88 3.61 -13.57
N PHE A 210 18.17 4.70 -13.94
CA PHE A 210 18.39 5.38 -15.22
C PHE A 210 19.82 5.93 -15.33
N GLU A 211 20.33 6.53 -14.26
CA GLU A 211 21.71 7.02 -14.20
C GLU A 211 22.71 5.89 -14.38
N ALA A 212 22.56 4.80 -13.62
CA ALA A 212 23.46 3.65 -13.70
C ALA A 212 23.42 2.93 -15.06
N LEU A 213 22.26 2.95 -15.74
CA LEU A 213 22.11 2.44 -17.10
C LEU A 213 22.67 3.40 -18.17
N GLY A 214 23.01 4.65 -17.80
CA GLY A 214 23.46 5.65 -18.76
C GLY A 214 22.35 6.20 -19.66
N MET A 215 21.10 6.15 -19.17
CA MET A 215 19.91 6.63 -19.89
C MET A 215 19.67 8.14 -19.71
N THR A 216 20.39 8.78 -18.81
CA THR A 216 20.26 10.21 -18.52
C THR A 216 21.23 11.05 -19.38
N GLY A 217 20.85 12.31 -19.63
CA GLY A 217 21.79 13.29 -20.25
C GLY A 217 21.71 13.43 -21.77
N GLY A 218 20.62 13.00 -22.40
CA GLY A 218 20.42 13.24 -23.85
C GLY A 218 19.20 12.49 -24.40
N THR A 219 18.87 12.82 -25.64
CA THR A 219 17.78 12.18 -26.41
C THR A 219 18.29 11.33 -27.59
N ASP A 220 19.59 11.18 -27.71
CA ASP A 220 20.22 10.36 -28.73
C ASP A 220 20.11 8.88 -28.39
N ILE A 221 19.19 8.19 -29.06
CA ILE A 221 18.85 6.79 -28.83
C ILE A 221 20.06 5.87 -29.00
N ASP A 222 20.88 6.09 -30.04
CA ASP A 222 22.07 5.26 -30.33
C ASP A 222 23.11 5.40 -29.22
N LYS A 223 23.30 6.61 -28.72
CA LYS A 223 24.20 6.87 -27.61
C LYS A 223 23.70 6.25 -26.29
N ILE A 224 22.40 6.35 -26.01
CA ILE A 224 21.80 5.71 -24.83
C ILE A 224 21.97 4.20 -24.94
N GLN A 225 21.70 3.61 -26.10
CA GLN A 225 21.87 2.17 -26.29
C GLN A 225 23.35 1.75 -26.09
N ALA A 226 24.30 2.49 -26.64
CA ALA A 226 25.72 2.23 -26.43
C ALA A 226 26.13 2.32 -24.95
N ASN A 227 25.61 3.31 -24.20
CA ASN A 227 25.84 3.43 -22.75
C ASN A 227 25.26 2.23 -21.99
N MET A 228 24.07 1.80 -22.34
CA MET A 228 23.45 0.63 -21.73
C MET A 228 24.24 -0.65 -22.04
N ASP A 229 24.73 -0.80 -23.26
CA ASP A 229 25.46 -2.01 -23.68
C ASP A 229 26.87 -2.08 -23.10
N ALA A 230 27.47 -0.94 -22.74
CA ALA A 230 28.79 -0.88 -22.10
C ALA A 230 28.92 -1.77 -20.87
N ARG A 231 27.79 -2.04 -20.15
CA ARG A 231 27.75 -2.98 -19.02
C ARG A 231 28.12 -4.43 -19.38
N CYS A 232 28.09 -4.78 -20.68
CA CYS A 232 28.40 -6.13 -21.16
C CYS A 232 29.90 -6.35 -21.34
N ASP A 233 30.74 -5.30 -21.31
CA ASP A 233 32.16 -5.40 -21.47
C ASP A 233 32.89 -6.01 -20.28
N ALA A 234 34.06 -6.59 -20.53
CA ALA A 234 34.94 -7.14 -19.50
C ALA A 234 35.94 -6.09 -18.97
N SER A 235 35.53 -4.83 -18.80
CA SER A 235 36.35 -3.74 -18.32
C SER A 235 36.06 -3.36 -16.87
N PRO A 236 37.00 -2.73 -16.14
CA PRO A 236 36.73 -2.19 -14.81
C PRO A 236 35.59 -1.16 -14.78
N ALA A 237 35.43 -0.39 -15.86
CA ALA A 237 34.31 0.56 -15.96
C ALA A 237 32.97 -0.14 -16.09
N ALA A 238 32.89 -1.21 -16.88
CA ALA A 238 31.68 -2.03 -16.98
C ALA A 238 31.33 -2.74 -15.65
N GLU A 239 32.34 -3.20 -14.90
CA GLU A 239 32.11 -3.77 -13.56
C GLU A 239 31.55 -2.73 -12.59
N ALA A 240 32.12 -1.51 -12.60
CA ALA A 240 31.57 -0.42 -11.78
C ALA A 240 30.12 -0.08 -12.17
N GLN A 241 29.79 -0.06 -13.46
CA GLN A 241 28.42 0.15 -13.93
C GLN A 241 27.48 -0.96 -13.46
N ARG A 242 27.89 -2.22 -13.59
CA ARG A 242 27.09 -3.36 -13.07
C ARG A 242 26.87 -3.28 -11.56
N ALA A 243 27.88 -2.84 -10.80
CA ALA A 243 27.75 -2.62 -9.36
C ALA A 243 26.73 -1.51 -9.06
N ALA A 244 26.83 -0.37 -9.72
CA ALA A 244 25.90 0.74 -9.57
C ALA A 244 24.45 0.34 -9.91
N ILE A 245 24.25 -0.46 -10.96
CA ILE A 245 22.93 -1.00 -11.31
C ILE A 245 22.39 -1.91 -10.20
N ARG A 246 23.21 -2.81 -9.62
CA ARG A 246 22.79 -3.69 -8.52
C ARG A 246 22.37 -2.88 -7.29
N ASP A 247 23.15 -1.85 -6.94
CA ASP A 247 22.86 -0.99 -5.79
C ASP A 247 21.58 -0.18 -6.00
N ALA A 248 21.39 0.38 -7.20
CA ALA A 248 20.19 1.11 -7.57
C ALA A 248 18.94 0.22 -7.56
N ILE A 249 19.04 -1.03 -8.04
CA ILE A 249 17.94 -2.00 -7.95
C ILE A 249 17.68 -2.37 -6.50
N ALA A 250 18.71 -2.58 -5.67
CA ALA A 250 18.55 -2.89 -4.24
C ALA A 250 17.82 -1.77 -3.48
N PHE A 251 17.95 -0.53 -3.92
CA PHE A 251 17.24 0.61 -3.34
C PHE A 251 15.72 0.52 -3.56
N LYS A 252 15.25 -0.19 -4.59
CA LYS A 252 13.80 -0.40 -4.84
C LYS A 252 13.11 -1.25 -3.77
N LYS A 253 13.83 -1.76 -2.76
CA LYS A 253 13.21 -2.39 -1.58
C LYS A 253 12.18 -1.48 -0.89
N TYR A 254 12.32 -0.16 -0.96
CA TYR A 254 11.34 0.79 -0.44
C TYR A 254 9.99 0.76 -1.17
N GLU A 255 9.95 0.21 -2.38
CA GLU A 255 8.69 -0.04 -3.09
C GLU A 255 8.11 -1.43 -2.81
N PHE A 256 8.97 -2.45 -2.66
CA PHE A 256 8.53 -3.86 -2.65
C PHE A 256 8.59 -4.53 -1.28
N ASP A 257 9.38 -4.01 -0.34
CA ASP A 257 9.62 -4.61 0.99
C ASP A 257 9.29 -3.62 2.13
N ALA A 258 8.39 -2.66 1.91
CA ALA A 258 8.08 -1.59 2.85
C ALA A 258 7.12 -2.04 3.97
N HIS A 259 7.45 -3.12 4.69
CA HIS A 259 6.63 -3.68 5.77
C HIS A 259 6.37 -2.68 6.90
N GLY A 260 7.32 -1.77 7.16
CA GLY A 260 7.14 -0.74 8.17
C GLY A 260 6.05 0.26 7.79
N VAL A 261 5.98 0.66 6.52
CA VAL A 261 4.89 1.53 6.01
C VAL A 261 3.53 0.87 6.16
N GLU A 262 3.44 -0.44 5.98
CA GLU A 262 2.20 -1.20 6.08
C GLU A 262 1.76 -1.46 7.53
N MET A 263 2.71 -1.64 8.45
CA MET A 263 2.46 -2.28 9.75
C MET A 263 2.80 -1.40 10.97
N ASN A 264 3.66 -0.37 10.83
CA ASN A 264 4.09 0.46 11.96
C ASN A 264 3.13 1.63 12.26
N HIS A 265 1.88 1.54 11.85
CA HIS A 265 0.88 2.58 12.16
C HIS A 265 0.72 2.71 13.68
N ARG A 266 0.81 3.95 14.16
CA ARG A 266 0.58 4.31 15.56
C ARG A 266 -0.50 5.40 15.60
N TYR A 267 -1.70 5.03 15.98
CA TYR A 267 -2.82 5.97 16.06
C TYR A 267 -2.68 6.85 17.30
N ALA A 268 -2.81 8.16 17.10
CA ALA A 268 -2.92 9.14 18.16
C ALA A 268 -4.28 9.83 18.01
N SER A 269 -5.31 9.30 18.66
CA SER A 269 -6.69 9.76 18.53
C SER A 269 -7.39 9.75 19.87
N ARG A 270 -8.57 10.37 19.92
CA ARG A 270 -9.45 10.34 21.11
C ARG A 270 -9.97 8.93 21.46
N ALA A 271 -9.84 7.95 20.55
CA ALA A 271 -10.17 6.55 20.79
C ALA A 271 -9.02 5.77 21.43
N VAL A 272 -7.83 6.36 21.53
CA VAL A 272 -6.65 5.76 22.14
C VAL A 272 -6.42 6.37 23.51
N VAL A 273 -6.33 5.55 24.55
CA VAL A 273 -5.98 5.98 25.90
C VAL A 273 -4.44 5.88 26.04
N PRO A 274 -3.73 7.01 26.14
CA PRO A 274 -2.30 6.99 26.32
C PRO A 274 -1.92 6.47 27.71
N ASP A 275 -0.80 5.77 27.79
CA ASP A 275 -0.22 5.30 29.08
C ASP A 275 0.73 6.30 29.72
N GLY A 276 0.98 7.43 29.04
CA GLY A 276 1.90 8.49 29.51
C GLY A 276 3.36 8.22 29.20
N ALA A 277 3.71 7.06 28.65
CA ALA A 277 5.06 6.76 28.20
C ALA A 277 5.31 7.37 26.79
N PRO A 278 6.54 7.84 26.52
CA PRO A 278 6.90 8.22 25.16
C PRO A 278 6.87 6.99 24.24
N ALA A 279 6.38 7.16 23.03
CA ALA A 279 6.47 6.08 22.04
C ALA A 279 7.95 5.76 21.77
N PRO A 280 8.35 4.48 21.76
CA PRO A 280 9.73 4.10 21.51
C PRO A 280 10.15 4.52 20.09
N ASP A 281 11.40 4.94 19.96
CA ASP A 281 12.00 5.18 18.64
C ASP A 281 12.09 3.86 17.85
N PHE A 282 12.12 4.00 16.53
CA PHE A 282 12.39 2.85 15.68
C PHE A 282 13.89 2.53 15.69
N GLU A 283 14.24 1.31 16.06
CA GLU A 283 15.65 0.85 16.09
C GLU A 283 16.19 0.55 14.69
N ARG A 284 15.30 0.21 13.77
CA ARG A 284 15.59 -0.09 12.36
C ARG A 284 14.85 0.91 11.47
N ASP A 285 15.16 0.90 10.18
CA ASP A 285 14.45 1.71 9.21
C ASP A 285 12.93 1.52 9.34
N ALA A 286 12.24 2.63 9.64
CA ALA A 286 10.82 2.62 10.00
C ALA A 286 9.89 2.31 8.80
N GLU A 287 10.36 2.49 7.56
CA GLU A 287 9.61 2.17 6.35
C GLU A 287 9.81 0.72 5.92
N LEU A 288 11.00 0.16 6.09
CA LEU A 288 11.32 -1.19 5.62
C LEU A 288 10.92 -2.28 6.61
N PHE A 289 11.03 -2.01 7.91
CA PHE A 289 10.89 -3.07 8.91
C PHE A 289 9.71 -2.83 9.83
N TYR A 290 8.84 -3.85 9.93
CA TYR A 290 7.86 -3.89 11.00
C TYR A 290 8.59 -4.08 12.35
N GLN A 291 8.28 -3.21 13.29
CA GLN A 291 8.83 -3.23 14.64
C GLN A 291 7.66 -3.29 15.64
N PRO A 292 7.38 -4.50 16.16
CA PRO A 292 6.24 -4.71 17.06
C PRO A 292 6.42 -3.91 18.34
N THR A 293 5.32 -3.36 18.85
CA THR A 293 5.28 -2.62 20.13
C THR A 293 3.89 -2.75 20.75
N THR A 294 3.84 -2.65 22.08
CA THR A 294 2.61 -2.59 22.84
C THR A 294 2.18 -1.16 23.18
N THR A 295 2.84 -0.16 22.61
CA THR A 295 2.47 1.25 22.75
C THR A 295 1.00 1.46 22.35
N PRO A 296 0.19 2.18 23.15
CA PRO A 296 -1.18 2.49 22.80
C PRO A 296 -1.31 3.11 21.41
N GLY A 297 -2.28 2.62 20.64
CA GLY A 297 -2.50 3.03 19.25
C GLY A 297 -1.71 2.26 18.21
N ALA A 298 -0.74 1.45 18.60
CA ALA A 298 -0.02 0.57 17.69
C ALA A 298 -0.82 -0.70 17.39
N ARG A 299 -0.41 -1.40 16.33
CA ARG A 299 -0.92 -2.73 15.99
C ARG A 299 -0.52 -3.72 17.11
N LEU A 300 -1.48 -4.54 17.54
CA LEU A 300 -1.17 -5.64 18.46
C LEU A 300 -0.08 -6.55 17.87
N PRO A 301 1.03 -6.80 18.60
CA PRO A 301 2.04 -7.74 18.16
C PRO A 301 1.49 -9.15 18.00
N HIS A 302 1.93 -9.83 16.95
CA HIS A 302 1.70 -11.26 16.80
C HIS A 302 2.60 -12.04 17.77
N ALA A 303 2.00 -12.98 18.48
CA ALA A 303 2.70 -14.00 19.25
C ALA A 303 1.99 -15.35 19.05
N TRP A 304 2.74 -16.42 18.92
CA TRP A 304 2.17 -17.76 18.88
C TRP A 304 1.86 -18.23 20.31
N LEU A 305 0.63 -18.64 20.50
CA LEU A 305 0.11 -19.26 21.71
C LEU A 305 -0.38 -20.67 21.40
N PHE A 306 -0.60 -21.47 22.41
CA PHE A 306 -1.20 -22.79 22.29
C PHE A 306 -2.48 -22.84 23.13
N ASP A 307 -3.57 -23.21 22.52
CA ASP A 307 -4.81 -23.55 23.23
C ASP A 307 -4.55 -24.85 24.03
N ARG A 308 -4.73 -24.76 25.33
CA ARG A 308 -4.41 -25.87 26.25
C ARG A 308 -5.30 -27.10 26.07
N ASP A 309 -6.56 -26.87 25.72
CA ASP A 309 -7.56 -27.94 25.69
C ASP A 309 -7.49 -28.70 24.36
N THR A 310 -7.17 -28.00 23.28
CA THR A 310 -7.09 -28.60 21.93
C THR A 310 -5.68 -28.88 21.47
N GLY A 311 -4.67 -28.25 22.09
CA GLY A 311 -3.27 -28.26 21.61
C GLY A 311 -3.02 -27.46 20.33
N ALA A 312 -4.03 -26.77 19.82
CA ALA A 312 -3.91 -25.99 18.60
C ALA A 312 -3.04 -24.74 18.81
N GLN A 313 -2.21 -24.44 17.83
CA GLN A 313 -1.46 -23.18 17.77
C GLN A 313 -2.40 -22.07 17.30
N ILE A 314 -2.39 -20.94 18.00
CA ILE A 314 -3.24 -19.78 17.73
C ILE A 314 -2.44 -18.49 17.86
N SER A 315 -2.72 -17.49 17.02
CA SER A 315 -2.10 -16.18 17.15
C SER A 315 -2.83 -15.31 18.17
N THR A 316 -2.10 -14.40 18.84
CA THR A 316 -2.71 -13.32 19.61
C THR A 316 -3.72 -12.51 18.78
N LEU A 317 -3.50 -12.38 17.48
CA LEU A 317 -4.40 -11.68 16.56
C LEU A 317 -5.72 -12.42 16.35
N ASP A 318 -5.73 -13.76 16.43
CA ASP A 318 -6.95 -14.57 16.29
C ASP A 318 -7.85 -14.48 17.51
N LEU A 319 -7.29 -14.09 18.67
CA LEU A 319 -8.08 -13.87 19.90
C LEU A 319 -8.84 -12.55 19.88
N CYS A 320 -8.51 -11.65 18.94
CA CYS A 320 -9.04 -10.29 18.89
C CYS A 320 -10.06 -10.10 17.76
N GLY A 321 -10.85 -9.03 17.86
CA GLY A 321 -11.79 -8.63 16.82
C GLY A 321 -13.11 -9.39 16.84
N GLN A 322 -13.67 -9.70 15.67
CA GLN A 322 -14.99 -10.38 15.52
C GLN A 322 -16.13 -9.68 16.26
N GLY A 323 -16.12 -8.33 16.27
CA GLY A 323 -17.16 -7.54 16.93
C GLY A 323 -17.06 -7.46 18.45
N ALA A 324 -15.94 -7.84 19.04
CA ALA A 324 -15.65 -7.77 20.47
C ALA A 324 -14.39 -6.94 20.74
N PHE A 325 -14.36 -6.30 21.90
CA PHE A 325 -13.13 -5.82 22.50
C PHE A 325 -12.42 -6.99 23.19
N THR A 326 -11.12 -6.92 23.30
CA THR A 326 -10.34 -8.01 23.90
C THR A 326 -9.34 -7.45 24.91
N VAL A 327 -9.31 -8.03 26.08
CA VAL A 327 -8.28 -7.85 27.10
C VAL A 327 -7.35 -9.07 27.06
N LEU A 328 -6.09 -8.84 26.76
CA LEU A 328 -5.04 -9.85 26.90
C LEU A 328 -4.20 -9.52 28.12
N THR A 329 -4.04 -10.47 29.01
CA THR A 329 -3.27 -10.28 30.26
C THR A 329 -2.45 -11.52 30.60
N GLY A 330 -1.43 -11.34 31.39
CA GLY A 330 -0.64 -12.43 31.96
C GLY A 330 -1.19 -12.92 33.29
N ILE A 331 -0.48 -13.87 33.93
CA ILE A 331 -0.78 -14.36 35.26
C ILE A 331 -0.71 -13.21 36.27
N GLY A 332 -1.69 -13.13 37.16
CA GLY A 332 -1.86 -12.03 38.12
C GLY A 332 -2.71 -10.88 37.61
N GLY A 333 -3.12 -10.92 36.34
CA GLY A 333 -4.00 -9.92 35.72
C GLY A 333 -5.48 -10.30 35.72
N GLU A 334 -5.92 -11.28 36.53
CA GLU A 334 -7.30 -11.75 36.58
C GLU A 334 -8.30 -10.64 36.92
N ALA A 335 -7.90 -9.67 37.75
CA ALA A 335 -8.74 -8.52 38.08
C ALA A 335 -9.14 -7.69 36.85
N TRP A 336 -8.35 -7.73 35.78
CA TRP A 336 -8.75 -7.08 34.51
C TRP A 336 -9.91 -7.80 33.84
N CYS A 337 -10.03 -9.12 34.03
CA CYS A 337 -11.13 -9.88 33.47
C CYS A 337 -12.44 -9.54 34.18
N ASP A 338 -12.40 -9.36 35.52
CA ASP A 338 -13.57 -8.94 36.30
C ASP A 338 -13.99 -7.51 35.89
N ALA A 339 -13.05 -6.60 35.78
CA ALA A 339 -13.31 -5.25 35.30
C ALA A 339 -13.86 -5.23 33.85
N ALA A 340 -13.35 -6.09 32.97
CA ALA A 340 -13.85 -6.22 31.61
C ALA A 340 -15.31 -6.67 31.56
N GLN A 341 -15.72 -7.60 32.44
CA GLN A 341 -17.13 -8.05 32.56
C GLN A 341 -18.04 -6.95 33.10
N GLU A 342 -17.59 -6.18 34.09
CA GLU A 342 -18.30 -5.03 34.57
C GLU A 342 -18.56 -3.99 33.49
N VAL A 343 -17.49 -3.63 32.72
CA VAL A 343 -17.58 -2.70 31.60
C VAL A 343 -18.50 -3.24 30.51
N ALA A 344 -18.39 -4.53 30.15
CA ALA A 344 -19.25 -5.17 29.17
C ALA A 344 -20.74 -5.04 29.55
N SER A 345 -21.07 -5.33 30.80
CA SER A 345 -22.44 -5.22 31.32
C SER A 345 -22.95 -3.79 31.35
N ARG A 346 -22.12 -2.86 31.80
CA ARG A 346 -22.46 -1.43 31.95
C ARG A 346 -22.75 -0.75 30.61
N PHE A 347 -21.98 -1.10 29.54
CA PHE A 347 -22.08 -0.43 28.24
C PHE A 347 -22.81 -1.28 27.19
N GLY A 348 -23.26 -2.50 27.52
CA GLY A 348 -23.92 -3.39 26.57
C GLY A 348 -23.00 -3.78 25.38
N ILE A 349 -21.71 -3.95 25.65
CA ILE A 349 -20.68 -4.33 24.64
C ILE A 349 -20.15 -5.73 24.94
N THR A 350 -19.56 -6.37 23.94
CA THR A 350 -18.85 -7.64 24.14
C THR A 350 -17.39 -7.36 24.44
N VAL A 351 -16.90 -7.82 25.60
CA VAL A 351 -15.49 -7.80 25.97
C VAL A 351 -15.06 -9.23 26.30
N ARG A 352 -14.04 -9.72 25.63
CA ARG A 352 -13.39 -11.01 25.92
C ARG A 352 -12.15 -10.76 26.74
N CYS A 353 -11.88 -11.63 27.72
CA CYS A 353 -10.64 -11.55 28.48
C CYS A 353 -9.90 -12.88 28.40
N HIS A 354 -8.63 -12.83 28.06
CA HIS A 354 -7.77 -14.00 27.96
C HIS A 354 -6.54 -13.82 28.85
N VAL A 355 -6.38 -14.73 29.81
CA VAL A 355 -5.19 -14.81 30.66
C VAL A 355 -4.23 -15.81 30.02
N ILE A 356 -3.04 -15.35 29.69
CA ILE A 356 -1.99 -16.11 29.02
C ILE A 356 -0.92 -16.55 30.03
N GLY A 357 -0.55 -17.81 30.02
CA GLY A 357 0.53 -18.32 30.86
C GLY A 357 0.35 -19.80 31.25
N PRO A 358 1.31 -20.37 32.03
CA PRO A 358 1.25 -21.75 32.50
C PRO A 358 -0.08 -22.07 33.22
N ARG A 359 -0.69 -23.19 32.87
CA ARG A 359 -1.99 -23.66 33.38
C ARG A 359 -3.18 -22.76 33.06
N ARG A 360 -3.04 -21.81 32.16
CA ARG A 360 -4.13 -20.97 31.64
C ARG A 360 -4.68 -21.55 30.34
N PRO A 361 -5.85 -21.09 29.83
CA PRO A 361 -6.40 -21.56 28.56
C PRO A 361 -5.40 -21.40 27.40
N PHE A 362 -4.63 -20.32 27.38
CA PHE A 362 -3.60 -20.07 26.36
C PHE A 362 -2.22 -20.06 27.00
N VAL A 363 -1.31 -20.81 26.41
CA VAL A 363 0.05 -21.03 26.92
C VAL A 363 1.07 -20.54 25.90
N ASP A 364 2.07 -19.81 26.40
CA ASP A 364 3.21 -19.35 25.60
C ASP A 364 4.36 -20.34 25.71
N HIS A 365 4.42 -21.33 24.83
CA HIS A 365 5.48 -22.31 24.81
C HIS A 365 6.77 -21.83 24.11
N LEU A 366 6.64 -20.82 23.23
CA LEU A 366 7.75 -20.30 22.45
C LEU A 366 8.44 -19.09 23.10
N GLY A 367 7.81 -18.50 24.11
CA GLY A 367 8.28 -17.28 24.74
C GLY A 367 8.02 -16.02 23.92
N ASP A 368 7.13 -16.08 22.94
CA ASP A 368 6.83 -14.95 22.06
C ASP A 368 6.00 -13.85 22.75
N TRP A 369 5.11 -14.26 23.66
CA TRP A 369 4.28 -13.34 24.46
C TRP A 369 5.08 -12.62 25.54
N SER A 370 6.08 -13.27 26.09
CA SER A 370 6.87 -12.78 27.22
C SER A 370 8.10 -11.94 26.81
N ARG A 371 8.34 -11.79 25.55
CA ARG A 371 9.39 -10.92 24.99
C ARG A 371 8.86 -9.56 24.62
#